data_593a209bb2af166e7479052bf4acb117
#
_entry.id   593a209bb2af166e7479052bf4acb117
#
_cell.length_a   1.000
_cell.length_b   1.000
_cell.length_c   1.000
_cell.angle_alpha   90.00
_cell.angle_beta   90.00
_cell.angle_gamma   90.00
#
_symmetry.space_group_name_H-M   'P 1'
#
loop_
_entity.id
_entity.type
_entity.pdbx_description
1 polymer ?
#
loop_
_entity_poly.entity_id
_entity_poly.type
_entity_poly.pdbx_seq_one_letter_code
_entity_poly.pdbx_strand_id
1 'polypeptide(L)'
;MKKFLMVIAIAFVVVLLLGTSTKKEPADWTEYVVCSGDTVYDISIGITPITDDYRRTEYYIIKKNNIQNSMIYPGQTILIPVCE
;
A
#
# COMPACT_ATOMS: atom_id res chain seq x y z
N MET A 1 34.95 13.67 -16.03
CA MET A 1 34.08 12.51 -16.17
C MET A 1 34.16 11.54 -15.00
N LYS A 2 35.34 11.22 -14.49
CA LYS A 2 35.50 10.32 -13.36
C LYS A 2 34.78 10.84 -12.09
N LYS A 3 34.84 12.14 -11.81
CA LYS A 3 34.19 12.76 -10.67
C LYS A 3 32.66 12.68 -10.76
N PHE A 4 32.15 12.81 -11.98
CA PHE A 4 30.70 12.73 -12.21
C PHE A 4 30.15 11.33 -11.94
N LEU A 5 30.89 10.31 -12.38
CA LEU A 5 30.49 8.91 -12.12
C LEU A 5 30.53 8.56 -10.63
N MET A 6 31.51 9.08 -9.89
CA MET A 6 31.59 8.88 -8.46
C MET A 6 30.39 9.49 -7.72
N VAL A 7 29.98 10.69 -8.11
CA VAL A 7 28.84 11.36 -7.50
C VAL A 7 27.54 10.56 -7.72
N ILE A 8 27.36 10.04 -8.93
CA ILE A 8 26.18 9.22 -9.26
C ILE A 8 26.18 7.92 -8.43
N ALA A 9 27.34 7.27 -8.31
CA ALA A 9 27.46 6.03 -7.53
C ALA A 9 27.15 6.27 -6.06
N ILE A 10 27.62 7.35 -5.47
CA ILE A 10 27.34 7.71 -4.08
C ILE A 10 25.84 7.99 -3.88
N ALA A 11 25.23 8.76 -4.79
CA ALA A 11 23.80 9.05 -4.74
C ALA A 11 22.96 7.78 -4.84
N PHE A 12 23.36 6.84 -5.69
CA PHE A 12 22.66 5.56 -5.83
C PHE A 12 22.74 4.73 -4.56
N VAL A 13 23.90 4.66 -3.93
CA VAL A 13 24.07 3.93 -2.66
C VAL A 13 23.23 4.55 -1.56
N VAL A 14 23.19 5.88 -1.46
CA VAL A 14 22.36 6.56 -0.45
C VAL A 14 20.88 6.25 -0.66
N VAL A 15 20.40 6.25 -1.89
CA VAL A 15 19.00 5.90 -2.20
C VAL A 15 18.70 4.46 -1.79
N LEU A 16 19.60 3.52 -2.06
CA LEU A 16 19.43 2.14 -1.64
C LEU A 16 19.35 1.98 -0.13
N LEU A 17 20.22 2.68 0.61
CA LEU A 17 20.21 2.63 2.07
C LEU A 17 18.95 3.23 2.67
N LEU A 18 18.47 4.35 2.13
CA LEU A 18 17.22 4.96 2.58
C LEU A 18 16.01 4.13 2.18
N GLY A 19 16.06 3.49 1.01
CA GLY A 19 14.97 2.64 0.53
C GLY A 19 14.72 1.42 1.40
N THR A 20 15.75 0.90 2.09
CA THR A 20 15.58 -0.30 2.94
C THR A 20 14.86 -0.01 4.24
N SER A 21 14.77 1.26 4.66
CA SER A 21 14.10 1.64 5.90
C SER A 21 12.61 1.89 5.73
N THR A 22 12.10 2.00 4.50
CA THR A 22 10.69 2.24 4.24
C THR A 22 9.94 0.94 4.06
N LYS A 23 8.73 0.86 4.64
CA LYS A 23 7.86 -0.31 4.44
C LYS A 23 7.38 -0.33 2.99
N LYS A 24 7.45 -1.51 2.39
CA LYS A 24 7.08 -1.69 0.99
C LYS A 24 5.57 -1.76 0.82
N GLU A 25 5.11 -1.37 -0.36
CA GLU A 25 3.75 -1.62 -0.80
C GLU A 25 3.48 -3.14 -0.76
N PRO A 26 2.24 -3.55 -0.40
CA PRO A 26 1.89 -4.97 -0.40
C PRO A 26 2.17 -5.62 -1.76
N ALA A 27 2.81 -6.80 -1.74
CA ALA A 27 3.15 -7.53 -2.96
C ALA A 27 2.00 -8.39 -3.46
N ASP A 28 1.19 -8.91 -2.54
CA ASP A 28 0.11 -9.83 -2.85
C ASP A 28 -1.24 -9.19 -2.57
N TRP A 29 -2.19 -9.42 -3.47
CA TRP A 29 -3.54 -8.88 -3.40
C TRP A 29 -4.54 -10.02 -3.63
N THR A 30 -5.69 -9.94 -2.98
CA THR A 30 -6.78 -10.89 -3.19
C THR A 30 -8.08 -10.14 -3.44
N GLU A 31 -9.02 -10.81 -4.11
CA GLU A 31 -10.32 -10.24 -4.39
C GLU A 31 -11.21 -10.29 -3.14
N TYR A 32 -11.97 -9.22 -2.92
CA TYR A 32 -12.94 -9.13 -1.85
C TYR A 32 -14.23 -8.55 -2.40
N VAL A 33 -15.35 -9.22 -2.14
CA VAL A 33 -16.67 -8.72 -2.53
C VAL A 33 -17.24 -7.88 -1.39
N VAL A 34 -17.52 -6.62 -1.69
CA VAL A 34 -18.02 -5.67 -0.69
C VAL A 34 -19.42 -6.08 -0.25
N CYS A 35 -19.62 -6.16 1.05
CA CYS A 35 -20.92 -6.43 1.66
C CYS A 35 -21.62 -5.13 2.03
N SER A 36 -22.95 -5.20 2.17
CA SER A 36 -23.73 -4.05 2.59
C SER A 36 -23.23 -3.51 3.93
N GLY A 37 -22.95 -2.22 4.00
CA GLY A 37 -22.44 -1.57 5.20
C GLY A 37 -20.93 -1.55 5.33
N ASP A 38 -20.20 -2.20 4.43
CA ASP A 38 -18.74 -2.17 4.45
C ASP A 38 -18.22 -0.80 4.04
N THR A 39 -17.15 -0.36 4.71
CA THR A 39 -16.40 0.84 4.33
C THR A 39 -14.94 0.46 4.15
N VAL A 40 -14.20 1.25 3.39
CA VAL A 40 -12.75 1.03 3.24
C VAL A 40 -12.07 1.06 4.60
N TYR A 41 -12.51 1.94 5.49
CA TYR A 41 -12.00 2.05 6.85
C TYR A 41 -12.18 0.73 7.62
N ASP A 42 -13.40 0.17 7.62
CA ASP A 42 -13.69 -1.07 8.35
C ASP A 42 -12.88 -2.25 7.79
N ILE A 43 -12.78 -2.34 6.45
CA ILE A 43 -11.99 -3.39 5.81
C ILE A 43 -10.52 -3.24 6.20
N SER A 44 -10.00 -2.02 6.16
CA SER A 44 -8.60 -1.76 6.50
C SER A 44 -8.27 -2.14 7.93
N ILE A 45 -9.14 -1.81 8.88
CA ILE A 45 -8.95 -2.19 10.29
C ILE A 45 -9.00 -3.71 10.44
N GLY A 46 -9.94 -4.37 9.76
CA GLY A 46 -10.12 -5.81 9.88
C GLY A 46 -8.93 -6.63 9.37
N ILE A 47 -8.20 -6.14 8.38
CA ILE A 47 -7.09 -6.88 7.77
C ILE A 47 -5.72 -6.38 8.20
N THR A 48 -5.64 -5.24 8.90
CA THR A 48 -4.35 -4.69 9.34
C THR A 48 -4.01 -5.25 10.71
N PRO A 49 -2.79 -5.80 10.89
CA PRO A 49 -2.34 -6.23 12.21
C PRO A 49 -2.34 -5.06 13.21
N ILE A 50 -2.57 -5.36 14.49
CA ILE A 50 -2.63 -4.35 15.56
C ILE A 50 -1.33 -3.53 15.62
N THR A 51 -0.20 -4.14 15.25
CA THR A 51 1.10 -3.48 15.26
C THR A 51 1.33 -2.53 14.09
N ASP A 52 0.46 -2.56 13.08
CA ASP A 52 0.60 -1.76 11.87
C ASP A 52 -0.43 -0.64 11.81
N ASP A 53 -0.16 0.34 10.96
CA ASP A 53 -1.03 1.48 10.76
C ASP A 53 -2.09 1.18 9.69
N TYR A 54 -3.37 1.10 10.11
CA TYR A 54 -4.48 0.84 9.19
C TYR A 54 -4.62 1.90 8.11
N ARG A 55 -4.16 3.14 8.36
CA ARG A 55 -4.25 4.23 7.38
C ARG A 55 -3.39 3.95 6.15
N ARG A 56 -2.28 3.24 6.32
CA ARG A 56 -1.47 2.79 5.18
C ARG A 56 -2.22 1.76 4.35
N THR A 57 -2.86 0.79 5.00
CA THR A 57 -3.68 -0.22 4.33
C THR A 57 -4.82 0.44 3.55
N GLU A 58 -5.52 1.37 4.18
CA GLU A 58 -6.58 2.14 3.54
C GLU A 58 -6.09 2.88 2.30
N TYR A 59 -4.94 3.54 2.40
CA TYR A 59 -4.33 4.25 1.29
C TYR A 59 -4.06 3.32 0.10
N TYR A 60 -3.47 2.15 0.37
CA TYR A 60 -3.15 1.20 -0.70
C TYR A 60 -4.40 0.60 -1.34
N ILE A 61 -5.43 0.32 -0.55
CA ILE A 61 -6.70 -0.18 -1.08
C ILE A 61 -7.31 0.86 -2.03
N ILE A 62 -7.37 2.11 -1.60
CA ILE A 62 -7.94 3.20 -2.38
C ILE A 62 -7.16 3.38 -3.67
N LYS A 63 -5.84 3.40 -3.59
CA LYS A 63 -4.98 3.59 -4.75
C LYS A 63 -5.07 2.42 -5.73
N LYS A 64 -5.03 1.19 -5.23
CA LYS A 64 -5.04 -0.03 -6.05
C LYS A 64 -6.34 -0.17 -6.84
N ASN A 65 -7.44 0.19 -6.23
CA ASN A 65 -8.78 0.02 -6.82
C ASN A 65 -9.32 1.29 -7.46
N ASN A 66 -8.52 2.36 -7.45
CA ASN A 66 -8.92 3.66 -8.01
C ASN A 66 -10.26 4.15 -7.42
N ILE A 67 -10.40 3.98 -6.11
CA ILE A 67 -11.61 4.39 -5.38
C ILE A 67 -11.60 5.90 -5.19
N GLN A 68 -12.75 6.54 -5.45
CA GLN A 68 -12.91 7.98 -5.27
C GLN A 68 -13.76 8.25 -4.03
N ASN A 69 -13.31 9.23 -3.22
CA ASN A 69 -14.02 9.66 -2.01
C ASN A 69 -14.27 8.52 -1.01
N SER A 70 -13.42 7.52 -1.01
CA SER A 70 -13.55 6.33 -0.15
C SER A 70 -14.87 5.59 -0.30
N MET A 71 -15.55 5.75 -1.43
CA MET A 71 -16.86 5.16 -1.69
C MET A 71 -16.75 3.80 -2.35
N ILE A 72 -17.34 2.80 -1.71
CA ILE A 72 -17.48 1.45 -2.25
C ILE A 72 -18.94 1.02 -2.13
N TYR A 73 -19.36 0.06 -2.94
CA TYR A 73 -20.76 -0.34 -3.05
C TYR A 73 -20.91 -1.85 -2.82
N PRO A 74 -22.02 -2.30 -2.21
CA PRO A 74 -22.28 -3.73 -2.04
C PRO A 74 -22.24 -4.45 -3.39
N GLY A 75 -21.59 -5.62 -3.40
CA GLY A 75 -21.42 -6.41 -4.62
C GLY A 75 -20.23 -6.02 -5.47
N GLN A 76 -19.58 -4.91 -5.18
CA GLN A 76 -18.36 -4.48 -5.86
C GLN A 76 -17.21 -5.41 -5.49
N THR A 77 -16.41 -5.81 -6.47
CA THR A 77 -15.18 -6.58 -6.22
C THR A 77 -14.02 -5.62 -6.15
N ILE A 78 -13.30 -5.65 -5.05
CA ILE A 78 -12.08 -4.83 -4.87
C ILE A 78 -10.90 -5.75 -4.54
N LEU A 79 -9.70 -5.25 -4.76
CA LEU A 79 -8.47 -5.94 -4.38
C LEU A 79 -8.02 -5.43 -3.01
N ILE A 80 -7.75 -6.35 -2.12
CA ILE A 80 -7.24 -6.03 -0.78
C ILE A 80 -5.89 -6.71 -0.57
N PRO A 81 -4.98 -6.11 0.21
CA PRO A 81 -3.69 -6.73 0.46
C PRO A 81 -3.83 -7.98 1.31
N VAL A 82 -3.03 -8.98 1.00
CA VAL A 82 -2.96 -10.21 1.79
C VAL A 82 -2.02 -9.96 2.96
N CYS A 83 -2.53 -10.13 4.17
CA CYS A 83 -1.72 -10.03 5.39
C CYS A 83 -1.12 -11.39 5.71
N GLU A 84 0.19 -11.43 5.73
CA GLU A 84 0.93 -12.62 6.15
C GLU A 84 1.25 -12.56 7.63
#